data_5ddda275cd1ab018f103d786273bd3aa
#
_entry.id   5ddda275cd1ab018f103d786273bd3aa
#
_cell.length_a   1.000
_cell.length_b   1.000
_cell.length_c   1.000
_cell.angle_alpha   90.00
_cell.angle_beta   90.00
_cell.angle_gamma   90.00
#
_symmetry.space_group_name_H-M   'P 1'
#
loop_
_entity.id
_entity.type
_entity.pdbx_description
1 polymer ?
#
loop_
_entity_poly.entity_id
_entity_poly.type
_entity_poly.pdbx_seq_one_letter_code
_entity_poly.pdbx_strand_id
1 'polypeptide(L)'
;VPNWTGRLPLQGRPLLLLLSVWLAGRAAVAFSADIGWVAAAMVDCAFLALVCAAVGREIIAGKNTRNLKILIFVGLLLLANVVFHVEAHFAGSATYGRRFGVAATLALVMLIGGRVIPGFTQSFLQRRGAGRLPITFNRFDGFCIAGSATALAGWVLAPDHKIVGLLLIAAGLLNFFRLARWAGERTSGEALVLILHLAYLFVPLGFVLSGLVAWTDIPLSAGLHAWAVGAIGVMTLAVMTRASLGHTGQALHAGKGVQAIYAAVLLAAAARIFAALAPQWSFVLLHVAAFAWALAFLGFLAAFGGALLRPRRS
;
A
#
# COMPACT_ATOMS: atom_id res chain seq x y z
N VAL A 1 15.50 2.38 4.18
CA VAL A 1 16.75 2.46 3.39
C VAL A 1 17.98 2.21 4.25
N PRO A 2 18.21 2.85 5.44
CA PRO A 2 19.41 2.61 6.23
C PRO A 2 19.66 1.13 6.57
N ASN A 3 18.59 0.39 6.91
CA ASN A 3 18.68 -1.05 7.21
C ASN A 3 18.97 -1.93 5.99
N TRP A 4 18.90 -1.37 4.78
CA TRP A 4 19.12 -2.10 3.54
C TRP A 4 20.48 -1.80 2.91
N THR A 5 20.99 -0.59 3.12
CA THR A 5 22.20 -0.10 2.44
C THR A 5 23.28 0.39 3.40
N GLY A 6 22.98 0.50 4.69
CA GLY A 6 23.88 1.09 5.69
C GLY A 6 24.11 2.59 5.53
N ARG A 7 23.42 3.25 4.57
CA ARG A 7 23.55 4.67 4.28
C ARG A 7 22.36 5.46 4.84
N LEU A 8 22.58 6.73 5.17
CA LEU A 8 21.51 7.62 5.59
C LEU A 8 20.48 7.81 4.45
N PRO A 9 19.17 7.85 4.75
CA PRO A 9 18.15 8.14 3.76
C PRO A 9 18.31 9.57 3.24
N LEU A 10 17.63 9.87 2.12
CA LEU A 10 17.53 11.22 1.61
C LEU A 10 16.96 12.16 2.69
N GLN A 11 17.67 13.22 3.00
CA GLN A 11 17.31 14.18 4.04
C GLN A 11 17.56 15.62 3.56
N GLY A 12 16.95 16.60 4.22
CA GLY A 12 17.17 18.01 3.93
C GLY A 12 16.77 18.42 2.51
N ARG A 13 17.64 19.16 1.82
CA ARG A 13 17.36 19.73 0.48
C ARG A 13 16.95 18.69 -0.59
N PRO A 14 17.59 17.51 -0.71
CA PRO A 14 17.17 16.51 -1.68
C PRO A 14 15.76 15.96 -1.41
N LEU A 15 15.37 15.79 -0.14
CA LEU A 15 14.02 15.38 0.22
C LEU A 15 13.00 16.47 -0.09
N LEU A 16 13.33 17.73 0.18
CA LEU A 16 12.49 18.88 -0.16
C LEU A 16 12.28 18.98 -1.68
N LEU A 17 13.34 18.76 -2.47
CA LEU A 17 13.22 18.72 -3.94
C LEU A 17 12.25 17.64 -4.39
N LEU A 18 12.35 16.42 -3.87
CA LEU A 18 11.40 15.34 -4.18
C LEU A 18 9.97 15.71 -3.86
N LEU A 19 9.74 16.32 -2.68
CA LEU A 19 8.42 16.78 -2.28
C LEU A 19 7.89 17.88 -3.23
N SER A 20 8.75 18.84 -3.60
CA SER A 20 8.37 19.91 -4.53
C SER A 20 8.01 19.39 -5.91
N VAL A 21 8.76 18.41 -6.43
CA VAL A 21 8.46 17.75 -7.71
C VAL A 21 7.13 16.97 -7.62
N TRP A 22 6.88 16.28 -6.50
CA TRP A 22 5.59 15.62 -6.29
C TRP A 22 4.42 16.59 -6.28
N LEU A 23 4.53 17.72 -5.56
CA LEU A 23 3.50 18.77 -5.54
C LEU A 23 3.31 19.38 -6.93
N ALA A 24 4.41 19.66 -7.65
CA ALA A 24 4.34 20.15 -9.02
C ALA A 24 3.63 19.17 -9.96
N GLY A 25 3.87 17.86 -9.81
CA GLY A 25 3.14 16.81 -10.53
C GLY A 25 1.64 16.84 -10.24
N ARG A 26 1.23 16.98 -8.97
CA ARG A 26 -0.20 17.10 -8.62
C ARG A 26 -0.85 18.34 -9.23
N ALA A 27 -0.15 19.48 -9.19
CA ALA A 27 -0.61 20.70 -9.85
C ALA A 27 -0.69 20.54 -11.38
N ALA A 28 0.35 19.98 -12.00
CA ALA A 28 0.39 19.75 -13.43
C ALA A 28 -0.77 18.86 -13.92
N VAL A 29 -1.11 17.80 -13.16
CA VAL A 29 -2.29 16.96 -13.49
C VAL A 29 -3.59 17.74 -13.34
N ALA A 30 -3.75 18.56 -12.30
CA ALA A 30 -4.94 19.38 -12.09
C ALA A 30 -5.16 20.42 -13.20
N PHE A 31 -4.08 20.99 -13.73
CA PHE A 31 -4.10 22.00 -14.80
C PHE A 31 -3.72 21.41 -16.17
N SER A 32 -3.87 20.09 -16.36
CA SER A 32 -3.47 19.41 -17.59
C SER A 32 -4.18 19.91 -18.85
N ALA A 33 -5.41 20.43 -18.71
CA ALA A 33 -6.15 21.05 -19.82
C ALA A 33 -5.49 22.35 -20.32
N ASP A 34 -4.84 23.11 -19.43
CA ASP A 34 -4.23 24.39 -19.74
C ASP A 34 -2.79 24.25 -20.27
N ILE A 35 -1.99 23.36 -19.64
CA ILE A 35 -0.57 23.19 -19.96
C ILE A 35 -0.29 22.11 -21.02
N GLY A 36 -1.31 21.33 -21.39
CA GLY A 36 -1.21 20.21 -22.30
C GLY A 36 -0.75 18.90 -21.63
N TRP A 37 -1.23 17.78 -22.15
CA TRP A 37 -1.05 16.47 -21.56
C TRP A 37 0.42 16.02 -21.47
N VAL A 38 1.26 16.38 -22.46
CA VAL A 38 2.68 16.01 -22.47
C VAL A 38 3.45 16.67 -21.33
N ALA A 39 3.23 17.97 -21.12
CA ALA A 39 3.86 18.70 -20.02
C ALA A 39 3.39 18.15 -18.68
N ALA A 40 2.09 17.90 -18.50
CA ALA A 40 1.52 17.30 -17.31
C ALA A 40 2.13 15.92 -17.03
N ALA A 41 2.21 15.05 -18.05
CA ALA A 41 2.80 13.72 -17.93
C ALA A 41 4.30 13.76 -17.55
N MET A 42 5.08 14.65 -18.18
CA MET A 42 6.52 14.78 -17.87
C MET A 42 6.75 15.20 -16.42
N VAL A 43 6.03 16.21 -15.94
CA VAL A 43 6.19 16.71 -14.57
C VAL A 43 5.72 15.66 -13.55
N ASP A 44 4.60 14.98 -13.80
CA ASP A 44 4.07 13.96 -12.90
C ASP A 44 4.96 12.71 -12.84
N CYS A 45 5.42 12.21 -13.97
CA CYS A 45 6.33 11.07 -14.06
C CYS A 45 7.73 11.37 -13.48
N ALA A 46 8.16 12.64 -13.49
CA ALA A 46 9.47 13.04 -12.96
C ALA A 46 9.66 12.65 -11.51
N PHE A 47 8.60 12.72 -10.69
CA PHE A 47 8.68 12.29 -9.29
C PHE A 47 9.07 10.81 -9.14
N LEU A 48 8.36 9.91 -9.83
CA LEU A 48 8.67 8.47 -9.78
C LEU A 48 10.02 8.15 -10.42
N ALA A 49 10.42 8.86 -11.47
CA ALA A 49 11.74 8.73 -12.07
C ALA A 49 12.86 9.11 -11.09
N LEU A 50 12.70 10.22 -10.35
CA LEU A 50 13.64 10.63 -9.30
C LEU A 50 13.66 9.66 -8.13
N VAL A 51 12.52 9.08 -7.74
CA VAL A 51 12.46 8.02 -6.72
C VAL A 51 13.20 6.77 -7.20
N CYS A 52 12.98 6.34 -8.46
CA CYS A 52 13.74 5.23 -9.07
C CYS A 52 15.25 5.48 -9.04
N ALA A 53 15.68 6.67 -9.46
CA ALA A 53 17.10 7.05 -9.48
C ALA A 53 17.68 7.06 -8.05
N ALA A 54 16.95 7.62 -7.08
CA ALA A 54 17.38 7.68 -5.68
C ALA A 54 17.51 6.27 -5.07
N VAL A 55 16.49 5.42 -5.24
CA VAL A 55 16.50 4.05 -4.74
C VAL A 55 17.58 3.22 -5.43
N GLY A 56 17.72 3.35 -6.76
CA GLY A 56 18.76 2.68 -7.55
C GLY A 56 20.16 3.06 -7.07
N ARG A 57 20.41 4.36 -6.88
CA ARG A 57 21.70 4.85 -6.36
C ARG A 57 22.04 4.23 -5.00
N GLU A 58 21.08 4.15 -4.08
CA GLU A 58 21.33 3.60 -2.75
C GLU A 58 21.57 2.07 -2.81
N ILE A 59 20.85 1.34 -3.65
CA ILE A 59 21.02 -0.11 -3.81
C ILE A 59 22.39 -0.43 -4.42
N ILE A 60 22.79 0.29 -5.48
CA ILE A 60 24.07 0.10 -6.17
C ILE A 60 25.23 0.45 -5.23
N ALA A 61 25.18 1.63 -4.60
CA ALA A 61 26.22 2.09 -3.68
C ALA A 61 26.35 1.20 -2.42
N GLY A 62 25.24 0.63 -1.96
CA GLY A 62 25.22 -0.32 -0.83
C GLY A 62 25.56 -1.76 -1.22
N LYS A 63 25.87 -2.05 -2.50
CA LYS A 63 26.12 -3.40 -3.06
C LYS A 63 25.06 -4.43 -2.67
N ASN A 64 23.81 -3.98 -2.44
CA ASN A 64 22.71 -4.81 -1.94
C ASN A 64 21.79 -5.28 -3.08
N THR A 65 22.28 -6.21 -3.89
CA THR A 65 21.56 -6.78 -5.03
C THR A 65 20.23 -7.48 -4.62
N ARG A 66 20.08 -7.92 -3.37
CA ARG A 66 18.85 -8.51 -2.85
C ARG A 66 17.65 -7.57 -2.98
N ASN A 67 17.88 -6.27 -2.91
CA ASN A 67 16.82 -5.23 -2.95
C ASN A 67 16.58 -4.70 -4.37
N LEU A 68 17.26 -5.21 -5.39
CA LEU A 68 17.00 -4.85 -6.79
C LEU A 68 15.54 -5.09 -7.19
N LYS A 69 14.89 -6.09 -6.59
CA LYS A 69 13.45 -6.36 -6.78
C LYS A 69 12.56 -5.16 -6.44
N ILE A 70 12.93 -4.36 -5.43
CA ILE A 70 12.18 -3.15 -5.06
C ILE A 70 12.28 -2.11 -6.17
N LEU A 71 13.47 -1.94 -6.76
CA LEU A 71 13.65 -1.02 -7.88
C LEU A 71 12.81 -1.42 -9.10
N ILE A 72 12.68 -2.73 -9.38
CA ILE A 72 11.80 -3.23 -10.46
C ILE A 72 10.35 -2.77 -10.19
N PHE A 73 9.82 -2.94 -8.97
CA PHE A 73 8.46 -2.53 -8.66
C PHE A 73 8.25 -1.01 -8.71
N VAL A 74 9.23 -0.21 -8.29
CA VAL A 74 9.16 1.25 -8.44
C VAL A 74 9.21 1.63 -9.93
N GLY A 75 10.01 0.93 -10.74
CA GLY A 75 10.01 1.07 -12.20
C GLY A 75 8.66 0.71 -12.84
N LEU A 76 8.00 -0.35 -12.36
CA LEU A 76 6.65 -0.71 -12.81
C LEU A 76 5.61 0.35 -12.44
N LEU A 77 5.75 1.02 -11.29
CA LEU A 77 4.88 2.15 -10.94
C LEU A 77 5.10 3.34 -11.87
N LEU A 78 6.35 3.65 -12.21
CA LEU A 78 6.65 4.68 -13.21
C LEU A 78 6.05 4.32 -14.58
N LEU A 79 6.23 3.08 -15.03
CA LEU A 79 5.64 2.61 -16.29
C LEU A 79 4.11 2.70 -16.27
N ALA A 80 3.47 2.30 -15.17
CA ALA A 80 2.03 2.41 -15.00
C ALA A 80 1.54 3.86 -15.07
N ASN A 81 2.33 4.82 -14.52
CA ASN A 81 2.02 6.23 -14.60
C ASN A 81 2.16 6.78 -16.04
N VAL A 82 3.19 6.36 -16.78
CA VAL A 82 3.32 6.69 -18.21
C VAL A 82 2.13 6.13 -19.00
N VAL A 83 1.79 4.85 -18.82
CA VAL A 83 0.64 4.21 -19.47
C VAL A 83 -0.65 4.95 -19.14
N PHE A 84 -0.83 5.38 -17.88
CA PHE A 84 -2.00 6.16 -17.46
C PHE A 84 -2.15 7.44 -18.30
N HIS A 85 -1.09 8.24 -18.46
CA HIS A 85 -1.15 9.49 -19.21
C HIS A 85 -1.36 9.27 -20.71
N VAL A 86 -0.68 8.28 -21.29
CA VAL A 86 -0.83 7.93 -22.72
C VAL A 86 -2.25 7.44 -22.98
N GLU A 87 -2.76 6.52 -22.18
CA GLU A 87 -4.09 5.96 -22.32
C GLU A 87 -5.17 7.05 -22.13
N ALA A 88 -5.02 7.90 -21.09
CA ALA A 88 -5.96 8.99 -20.84
C ALA A 88 -6.06 9.95 -22.04
N HIS A 89 -4.94 10.24 -22.70
CA HIS A 89 -4.93 11.12 -23.88
C HIS A 89 -5.54 10.46 -25.12
N PHE A 90 -5.11 9.25 -25.48
CA PHE A 90 -5.53 8.63 -26.73
C PHE A 90 -6.86 7.89 -26.67
N ALA A 91 -7.25 7.35 -25.48
CA ALA A 91 -8.48 6.59 -25.28
C ALA A 91 -9.54 7.33 -24.45
N GLY A 92 -9.26 8.55 -23.98
CA GLY A 92 -10.18 9.34 -23.14
C GLY A 92 -10.40 8.78 -21.72
N SER A 93 -9.82 7.62 -21.40
CA SER A 93 -9.91 6.99 -20.06
C SER A 93 -8.65 6.17 -19.79
N ALA A 94 -8.20 6.13 -18.55
CA ALA A 94 -6.98 5.40 -18.14
C ALA A 94 -7.33 4.10 -17.41
N THR A 95 -7.88 3.14 -18.10
CA THR A 95 -8.35 1.88 -17.50
C THR A 95 -7.20 0.93 -17.17
N TYR A 96 -6.32 0.65 -18.14
CA TYR A 96 -5.16 -0.22 -17.96
C TYR A 96 -4.10 0.41 -17.06
N GLY A 97 -3.79 1.69 -17.24
CA GLY A 97 -2.83 2.43 -16.42
C GLY A 97 -3.19 2.41 -14.94
N ARG A 98 -4.46 2.65 -14.60
CA ARG A 98 -4.95 2.57 -13.21
C ARG A 98 -4.84 1.17 -12.63
N ARG A 99 -5.29 0.14 -13.36
CA ARG A 99 -5.22 -1.25 -12.92
C ARG A 99 -3.77 -1.68 -12.73
N PHE A 100 -2.91 -1.32 -13.65
CA PHE A 100 -1.48 -1.63 -13.58
C PHE A 100 -0.81 -0.97 -12.36
N GLY A 101 -1.11 0.31 -12.08
CA GLY A 101 -0.60 1.02 -10.89
C GLY A 101 -1.03 0.35 -9.58
N VAL A 102 -2.31 -0.05 -9.47
CA VAL A 102 -2.83 -0.80 -8.32
C VAL A 102 -2.13 -2.15 -8.20
N ALA A 103 -2.00 -2.91 -9.30
CA ALA A 103 -1.36 -4.22 -9.32
C ALA A 103 0.12 -4.14 -8.89
N ALA A 104 0.87 -3.17 -9.40
CA ALA A 104 2.27 -2.94 -9.02
C ALA A 104 2.42 -2.57 -7.54
N THR A 105 1.52 -1.71 -7.03
CA THR A 105 1.50 -1.34 -5.61
C THR A 105 1.18 -2.53 -4.71
N LEU A 106 0.19 -3.34 -5.06
CA LEU A 106 -0.16 -4.56 -4.32
C LEU A 106 0.99 -5.57 -4.30
N ALA A 107 1.65 -5.79 -5.44
CA ALA A 107 2.80 -6.66 -5.51
C ALA A 107 3.93 -6.17 -4.57
N LEU A 108 4.15 -4.86 -4.49
CA LEU A 108 5.09 -4.26 -3.55
C LEU A 108 4.65 -4.46 -2.09
N VAL A 109 3.36 -4.27 -1.76
CA VAL A 109 2.79 -4.54 -0.43
C VAL A 109 2.96 -6.01 -0.05
N MET A 110 2.69 -6.95 -0.96
CA MET A 110 2.87 -8.38 -0.71
C MET A 110 4.35 -8.77 -0.50
N LEU A 111 5.26 -8.16 -1.26
CA LEU A 111 6.69 -8.42 -1.16
C LEU A 111 7.27 -7.88 0.16
N ILE A 112 7.02 -6.60 0.45
CA ILE A 112 7.56 -5.92 1.65
C ILE A 112 6.82 -6.41 2.90
N GLY A 113 5.48 -6.42 2.88
CA GLY A 113 4.64 -6.85 3.99
C GLY A 113 4.96 -8.27 4.44
N GLY A 114 5.17 -9.19 3.47
CA GLY A 114 5.53 -10.57 3.78
C GLY A 114 6.89 -10.76 4.47
N ARG A 115 7.70 -9.73 4.60
CA ARG A 115 8.95 -9.73 5.38
C ARG A 115 8.81 -8.93 6.68
N VAL A 116 8.16 -7.78 6.56
CA VAL A 116 8.05 -6.82 7.65
C VAL A 116 7.04 -7.27 8.71
N ILE A 117 5.87 -7.77 8.30
CA ILE A 117 4.81 -8.18 9.24
C ILE A 117 5.27 -9.34 10.12
N PRO A 118 5.72 -10.49 9.58
CA PRO A 118 6.21 -11.58 10.42
C PRO A 118 7.43 -11.18 11.26
N GLY A 119 8.31 -10.31 10.76
CA GLY A 119 9.47 -9.81 11.52
C GLY A 119 9.06 -9.00 12.76
N PHE A 120 8.10 -8.08 12.62
CA PHE A 120 7.58 -7.30 13.74
C PHE A 120 6.78 -8.16 14.72
N THR A 121 6.00 -9.10 14.21
CA THR A 121 5.26 -10.06 15.02
C THR A 121 6.21 -10.93 15.84
N GLN A 122 7.27 -11.45 15.23
CA GLN A 122 8.28 -12.23 15.92
C GLN A 122 8.95 -11.43 17.04
N SER A 123 9.41 -10.22 16.74
CA SER A 123 10.05 -9.33 17.73
C SER A 123 9.12 -8.98 18.90
N PHE A 124 7.83 -8.87 18.66
CA PHE A 124 6.84 -8.64 19.70
C PHE A 124 6.58 -9.88 20.55
N LEU A 125 6.37 -11.04 19.91
CA LEU A 125 6.01 -12.28 20.59
C LEU A 125 7.17 -12.88 21.39
N GLN A 126 8.42 -12.71 20.96
CA GLN A 126 9.61 -13.14 21.71
C GLN A 126 9.70 -12.53 23.11
N ARG A 127 9.08 -11.36 23.33
CA ARG A 127 9.02 -10.69 24.64
C ARG A 127 7.83 -11.15 25.50
N ARG A 128 6.90 -11.94 24.96
CA ARG A 128 5.64 -12.35 25.62
C ARG A 128 5.58 -13.80 26.05
N GLY A 129 6.69 -14.55 25.92
CA GLY A 129 6.78 -15.94 26.37
C GLY A 129 6.39 -16.97 25.30
N ALA A 130 6.27 -18.24 25.73
CA ALA A 130 6.08 -19.39 24.86
C ALA A 130 4.80 -19.34 24.01
N GLY A 131 4.84 -19.97 22.83
CA GLY A 131 3.70 -20.12 21.93
C GLY A 131 4.10 -20.00 20.47
N ARG A 132 3.13 -20.14 19.56
CA ARG A 132 3.35 -20.11 18.12
C ARG A 132 4.02 -18.81 17.66
N LEU A 133 5.12 -18.94 16.94
CA LEU A 133 5.81 -17.82 16.28
C LEU A 133 5.45 -17.74 14.79
N PRO A 134 5.57 -16.57 14.16
CA PRO A 134 5.35 -16.43 12.73
C PRO A 134 6.38 -17.22 11.93
N ILE A 135 5.92 -17.83 10.84
CA ILE A 135 6.81 -18.48 9.87
C ILE A 135 7.45 -17.38 9.01
N THR A 136 8.78 -17.35 8.99
CA THR A 136 9.54 -16.40 8.17
C THR A 136 9.39 -16.69 6.67
N PHE A 137 9.75 -15.70 5.84
CA PHE A 137 9.65 -15.79 4.38
C PHE A 137 10.40 -17.02 3.82
N ASN A 138 9.68 -17.85 3.07
CA ASN A 138 10.21 -19.09 2.47
C ASN A 138 9.71 -19.28 1.02
N ARG A 139 9.95 -20.48 0.45
CA ARG A 139 9.56 -20.81 -0.94
C ARG A 139 8.06 -20.70 -1.18
N PHE A 140 7.23 -21.03 -0.19
CA PHE A 140 5.77 -20.86 -0.28
C PHE A 140 5.38 -19.38 -0.48
N ASP A 141 6.02 -18.47 0.25
CA ASP A 141 5.79 -17.02 0.09
C ASP A 141 6.15 -16.54 -1.33
N GLY A 142 7.23 -17.09 -1.89
CA GLY A 142 7.63 -16.83 -3.28
C GLY A 142 6.59 -17.31 -4.29
N PHE A 143 6.06 -18.52 -4.09
CA PHE A 143 4.99 -19.09 -4.90
C PHE A 143 3.71 -18.24 -4.80
N CYS A 144 3.28 -17.86 -3.60
CA CYS A 144 2.12 -16.99 -3.40
C CYS A 144 2.27 -15.65 -4.15
N ILE A 145 3.44 -15.01 -4.07
CA ILE A 145 3.69 -13.73 -4.76
C ILE A 145 3.67 -13.92 -6.28
N ALA A 146 4.30 -14.96 -6.80
CA ALA A 146 4.33 -15.23 -8.24
C ALA A 146 2.92 -15.52 -8.77
N GLY A 147 2.14 -16.38 -8.12
CA GLY A 147 0.75 -16.68 -8.49
C GLY A 147 -0.15 -15.44 -8.41
N SER A 148 0.03 -14.61 -7.36
CA SER A 148 -0.69 -13.35 -7.24
C SER A 148 -0.31 -12.36 -8.34
N ALA A 149 0.95 -12.27 -8.73
CA ALA A 149 1.41 -11.40 -9.82
C ALA A 149 0.81 -11.84 -11.17
N THR A 150 0.73 -13.16 -11.43
CA THR A 150 0.07 -13.70 -12.62
C THR A 150 -1.43 -13.37 -12.63
N ALA A 151 -2.12 -13.56 -11.50
CA ALA A 151 -3.53 -13.21 -11.36
C ALA A 151 -3.79 -11.71 -11.58
N LEU A 152 -2.93 -10.85 -11.02
CA LEU A 152 -3.00 -9.39 -11.21
C LEU A 152 -2.73 -8.98 -12.65
N ALA A 153 -1.78 -9.62 -13.34
CA ALA A 153 -1.56 -9.37 -14.76
C ALA A 153 -2.81 -9.72 -15.60
N GLY A 154 -3.44 -10.85 -15.32
CA GLY A 154 -4.72 -11.20 -15.92
C GLY A 154 -5.82 -10.18 -15.62
N TRP A 155 -5.93 -9.73 -14.36
CA TRP A 155 -6.91 -8.71 -13.94
C TRP A 155 -6.71 -7.36 -14.62
N VAL A 156 -5.48 -6.95 -14.87
CA VAL A 156 -5.19 -5.71 -15.63
C VAL A 156 -5.78 -5.81 -17.04
N LEU A 157 -5.61 -6.95 -17.71
CA LEU A 157 -5.97 -7.15 -19.11
C LEU A 157 -7.45 -7.51 -19.30
N ALA A 158 -7.99 -8.44 -18.50
CA ALA A 158 -9.31 -9.02 -18.68
C ALA A 158 -9.98 -9.36 -17.32
N PRO A 159 -10.42 -8.35 -16.53
CA PRO A 159 -10.92 -8.54 -15.17
C PRO A 159 -12.17 -9.42 -15.08
N ASP A 160 -12.99 -9.43 -16.14
CA ASP A 160 -14.28 -10.15 -16.18
C ASP A 160 -14.15 -11.57 -16.75
N HIS A 161 -12.93 -11.95 -17.17
CA HIS A 161 -12.72 -13.29 -17.75
C HIS A 161 -12.71 -14.37 -16.66
N LYS A 162 -13.50 -15.44 -16.83
CA LYS A 162 -13.69 -16.50 -15.82
C LYS A 162 -12.39 -17.14 -15.34
N ILE A 163 -11.43 -17.41 -16.24
CA ILE A 163 -10.13 -17.98 -15.85
C ILE A 163 -9.36 -17.00 -14.96
N VAL A 164 -9.39 -15.71 -15.28
CA VAL A 164 -8.76 -14.65 -14.45
C VAL A 164 -9.41 -14.61 -13.09
N GLY A 165 -10.74 -14.68 -13.03
CA GLY A 165 -11.48 -14.76 -11.78
C GLY A 165 -11.06 -15.95 -10.91
N LEU A 166 -10.89 -17.16 -11.50
CA LEU A 166 -10.38 -18.34 -10.79
C LEU A 166 -8.96 -18.11 -10.24
N LEU A 167 -8.08 -17.53 -11.06
CA LEU A 167 -6.71 -17.19 -10.62
C LEU A 167 -6.72 -16.19 -9.47
N LEU A 168 -7.60 -15.19 -9.50
CA LEU A 168 -7.76 -14.20 -8.44
C LEU A 168 -8.26 -14.87 -7.15
N ILE A 169 -9.30 -15.72 -7.21
CA ILE A 169 -9.80 -16.44 -6.03
C ILE A 169 -8.69 -17.35 -5.46
N ALA A 170 -7.99 -18.10 -6.29
CA ALA A 170 -6.88 -18.94 -5.84
C ALA A 170 -5.76 -18.12 -5.18
N ALA A 171 -5.38 -16.97 -5.77
CA ALA A 171 -4.43 -16.05 -5.18
C ALA A 171 -4.92 -15.49 -3.83
N GLY A 172 -6.21 -15.19 -3.72
CA GLY A 172 -6.84 -14.76 -2.47
C GLY A 172 -6.71 -15.83 -1.38
N LEU A 173 -7.08 -17.07 -1.68
CA LEU A 173 -6.98 -18.19 -0.74
C LEU A 173 -5.53 -18.45 -0.30
N LEU A 174 -4.58 -18.41 -1.24
CA LEU A 174 -3.15 -18.54 -0.92
C LEU A 174 -2.66 -17.41 0.00
N ASN A 175 -3.11 -16.18 -0.20
CA ASN A 175 -2.74 -15.04 0.66
C ASN A 175 -3.45 -15.08 2.02
N PHE A 176 -4.67 -15.63 2.14
CA PHE A 176 -5.29 -15.93 3.44
C PHE A 176 -4.45 -16.95 4.22
N PHE A 177 -4.08 -18.06 3.57
CA PHE A 177 -3.22 -19.06 4.20
C PHE A 177 -1.85 -18.48 4.59
N ARG A 178 -1.28 -17.64 3.73
CA ARG A 178 -0.04 -16.93 4.00
C ARG A 178 -0.14 -16.05 5.24
N LEU A 179 -1.20 -15.25 5.35
CA LEU A 179 -1.47 -14.39 6.51
C LEU A 179 -1.65 -15.21 7.79
N ALA A 180 -2.38 -16.32 7.74
CA ALA A 180 -2.59 -17.22 8.87
C ALA A 180 -1.29 -17.78 9.45
N ARG A 181 -0.23 -17.89 8.64
CA ARG A 181 1.11 -18.36 9.08
C ARG A 181 1.87 -17.35 9.94
N TRP A 182 1.43 -16.11 10.02
CA TRP A 182 2.15 -15.04 10.70
C TRP A 182 1.75 -14.80 12.16
N ALA A 183 0.97 -15.70 12.74
CA ALA A 183 0.54 -15.67 14.16
C ALA A 183 -0.13 -14.34 14.58
N GLY A 184 -0.93 -13.75 13.68
CA GLY A 184 -1.60 -12.48 13.90
C GLY A 184 -2.60 -12.50 15.07
N GLU A 185 -3.22 -13.65 15.37
CA GLU A 185 -4.13 -13.87 16.49
C GLU A 185 -3.47 -13.61 17.86
N ARG A 186 -2.15 -13.65 17.94
CA ARG A 186 -1.40 -13.38 19.17
C ARG A 186 -0.99 -11.91 19.33
N THR A 187 -1.40 -11.03 18.42
CA THR A 187 -0.94 -9.62 18.39
C THR A 187 -1.95 -8.63 18.99
N SER A 188 -3.08 -9.11 19.52
CA SER A 188 -4.16 -8.26 20.09
C SER A 188 -3.69 -7.30 21.20
N GLY A 189 -2.62 -7.63 21.90
CA GLY A 189 -2.04 -6.78 22.94
C GLY A 189 -1.17 -5.62 22.44
N GLU A 190 -0.93 -5.46 21.12
CA GLU A 190 -0.18 -4.34 20.55
C GLU A 190 -0.74 -3.92 19.18
N ALA A 191 -1.48 -2.84 19.20
CA ALA A 191 -2.18 -2.36 18.00
C ALA A 191 -1.23 -1.95 16.85
N LEU A 192 0.02 -1.56 17.12
CA LEU A 192 1.04 -1.30 16.07
C LEU A 192 1.40 -2.55 15.25
N VAL A 193 1.19 -3.74 15.82
CA VAL A 193 1.44 -5.00 15.12
C VAL A 193 0.15 -5.55 14.55
N LEU A 194 -0.94 -5.51 15.33
CA LEU A 194 -2.25 -5.97 14.90
C LEU A 194 -2.73 -5.29 13.63
N ILE A 195 -2.58 -3.96 13.54
CA ILE A 195 -3.03 -3.18 12.37
C ILE A 195 -2.37 -3.65 11.07
N LEU A 196 -1.13 -4.13 11.10
CA LEU A 196 -0.43 -4.64 9.92
C LEU A 196 -1.09 -5.94 9.41
N HIS A 197 -1.52 -6.81 10.31
CA HIS A 197 -2.26 -8.03 9.96
C HIS A 197 -3.64 -7.68 9.38
N LEU A 198 -4.35 -6.73 10.00
CA LEU A 198 -5.64 -6.25 9.51
C LEU A 198 -5.51 -5.57 8.14
N ALA A 199 -4.47 -4.76 7.93
CA ALA A 199 -4.19 -4.15 6.64
C ALA A 199 -3.91 -5.22 5.57
N TYR A 200 -3.10 -6.23 5.90
CA TYR A 200 -2.81 -7.31 4.95
C TYR A 200 -4.04 -8.18 4.64
N LEU A 201 -4.99 -8.31 5.56
CA LEU A 201 -6.24 -9.05 5.36
C LEU A 201 -7.04 -8.51 4.15
N PHE A 202 -6.95 -7.21 3.87
CA PHE A 202 -7.59 -6.62 2.69
C PHE A 202 -6.95 -7.05 1.37
N VAL A 203 -5.72 -7.58 1.36
CA VAL A 203 -5.09 -8.14 0.15
C VAL A 203 -5.88 -9.35 -0.34
N PRO A 204 -5.99 -10.47 0.43
CA PRO A 204 -6.77 -11.61 0.01
C PRO A 204 -8.26 -11.31 -0.18
N LEU A 205 -8.85 -10.43 0.65
CA LEU A 205 -10.24 -10.02 0.50
C LEU A 205 -10.48 -9.37 -0.88
N GLY A 206 -9.63 -8.45 -1.28
CA GLY A 206 -9.74 -7.80 -2.59
C GLY A 206 -9.52 -8.77 -3.76
N PHE A 207 -8.63 -9.77 -3.62
CA PHE A 207 -8.45 -10.83 -4.61
C PHE A 207 -9.74 -11.65 -4.77
N VAL A 208 -10.37 -12.06 -3.67
CA VAL A 208 -11.62 -12.83 -3.71
C VAL A 208 -12.75 -12.00 -4.30
N LEU A 209 -12.95 -10.76 -3.84
CA LEU A 209 -14.00 -9.87 -4.36
C LEU A 209 -13.81 -9.59 -5.85
N SER A 210 -12.59 -9.30 -6.29
CA SER A 210 -12.30 -9.08 -7.72
C SER A 210 -12.47 -10.35 -8.55
N GLY A 211 -12.18 -11.50 -7.97
CA GLY A 211 -12.36 -12.79 -8.66
C GLY A 211 -13.82 -13.18 -8.83
N LEU A 212 -14.68 -12.84 -7.86
CA LEU A 212 -16.11 -13.17 -7.91
C LEU A 212 -16.89 -12.40 -8.98
N VAL A 213 -16.38 -11.27 -9.46
CA VAL A 213 -17.01 -10.45 -10.52
C VAL A 213 -17.39 -11.26 -11.76
N ALA A 214 -16.58 -12.29 -12.11
CA ALA A 214 -16.82 -13.13 -13.29
C ALA A 214 -18.07 -14.03 -13.20
N TRP A 215 -18.68 -14.18 -12.01
CA TRP A 215 -19.82 -15.07 -11.78
C TRP A 215 -20.97 -14.46 -10.97
N THR A 216 -20.79 -13.25 -10.47
CA THR A 216 -21.76 -12.58 -9.59
C THR A 216 -21.94 -11.13 -9.99
N ASP A 217 -22.98 -10.48 -9.48
CA ASP A 217 -23.22 -9.04 -9.68
C ASP A 217 -22.36 -8.14 -8.76
N ILE A 218 -21.32 -8.70 -8.14
CA ILE A 218 -20.40 -7.91 -7.34
C ILE A 218 -19.66 -6.91 -8.24
N PRO A 219 -19.73 -5.60 -7.95
CA PRO A 219 -19.08 -4.62 -8.80
C PRO A 219 -17.55 -4.68 -8.65
N LEU A 220 -16.83 -4.45 -9.75
CA LEU A 220 -15.35 -4.34 -9.79
C LEU A 220 -14.78 -3.41 -8.73
N SER A 221 -15.54 -2.38 -8.36
CA SER A 221 -15.14 -1.40 -7.35
C SER A 221 -15.01 -2.00 -5.94
N ALA A 222 -15.72 -3.07 -5.60
CA ALA A 222 -15.64 -3.68 -4.26
C ALA A 222 -14.22 -4.23 -3.97
N GLY A 223 -13.69 -5.04 -4.89
CA GLY A 223 -12.32 -5.56 -4.78
C GLY A 223 -11.27 -4.44 -4.88
N LEU A 224 -11.47 -3.49 -5.78
CA LEU A 224 -10.59 -2.33 -5.91
C LEU A 224 -10.51 -1.51 -4.62
N HIS A 225 -11.64 -1.29 -3.91
CA HIS A 225 -11.63 -0.57 -2.64
C HIS A 225 -11.03 -1.38 -1.50
N ALA A 226 -11.19 -2.70 -1.48
CA ALA A 226 -10.48 -3.54 -0.54
C ALA A 226 -8.94 -3.40 -0.71
N TRP A 227 -8.45 -3.33 -1.94
CA TRP A 227 -7.04 -3.11 -2.19
C TRP A 227 -6.60 -1.67 -1.92
N ALA A 228 -7.27 -0.66 -2.50
CA ALA A 228 -6.80 0.72 -2.45
C ALA A 228 -6.96 1.34 -1.05
N VAL A 229 -8.17 1.24 -0.46
CA VAL A 229 -8.46 1.84 0.85
C VAL A 229 -8.02 0.90 1.98
N GLY A 230 -8.34 -0.39 1.86
CA GLY A 230 -8.00 -1.41 2.84
C GLY A 230 -6.50 -1.73 2.86
N ALA A 231 -6.00 -2.46 1.84
CA ALA A 231 -4.62 -2.94 1.87
C ALA A 231 -3.61 -1.78 1.80
N ILE A 232 -3.72 -0.89 0.82
CA ILE A 232 -2.73 0.17 0.60
C ILE A 232 -2.90 1.28 1.64
N GLY A 233 -4.12 1.80 1.83
CA GLY A 233 -4.37 2.93 2.71
C GLY A 233 -4.09 2.61 4.18
N VAL A 234 -4.65 1.50 4.70
CA VAL A 234 -4.43 1.08 6.09
C VAL A 234 -2.96 0.72 6.33
N MET A 235 -2.32 -0.01 5.40
CA MET A 235 -0.89 -0.37 5.53
C MET A 235 0.00 0.88 5.55
N THR A 236 -0.27 1.85 4.68
CA THR A 236 0.47 3.11 4.64
C THR A 236 0.38 3.83 5.98
N LEU A 237 -0.82 3.99 6.53
CA LEU A 237 -1.01 4.67 7.81
C LEU A 237 -0.37 3.90 8.98
N ALA A 238 -0.46 2.55 8.97
CA ALA A 238 0.19 1.70 9.95
C ALA A 238 1.71 1.83 9.94
N VAL A 239 2.32 1.87 8.75
CA VAL A 239 3.77 2.06 8.61
C VAL A 239 4.18 3.48 8.97
N MET A 240 3.40 4.49 8.56
CA MET A 240 3.65 5.90 8.91
C MET A 240 3.66 6.11 10.42
N THR A 241 2.68 5.60 11.16
CA THR A 241 2.62 5.74 12.63
C THR A 241 3.81 5.06 13.31
N ARG A 242 4.13 3.83 12.90
CA ARG A 242 5.28 3.11 13.45
C ARG A 242 6.61 3.79 13.14
N ALA A 243 6.79 4.26 11.90
CA ALA A 243 7.99 4.98 11.49
C ALA A 243 8.12 6.31 12.25
N SER A 244 7.03 7.06 12.41
CA SER A 244 7.03 8.32 13.16
C SER A 244 7.44 8.11 14.62
N LEU A 245 6.87 7.13 15.32
CA LEU A 245 7.27 6.76 16.68
C LEU A 245 8.77 6.43 16.76
N GLY A 246 9.25 5.54 15.86
CA GLY A 246 10.63 5.11 15.86
C GLY A 246 11.63 6.24 15.53
N HIS A 247 11.30 7.10 14.57
CA HIS A 247 12.18 8.20 14.17
C HIS A 247 12.18 9.37 15.14
N THR A 248 11.14 9.55 15.94
CA THR A 248 11.07 10.58 16.98
C THR A 248 11.51 10.08 18.36
N GLY A 249 12.01 8.83 18.47
CA GLY A 249 12.50 8.25 19.73
C GLY A 249 11.40 7.93 20.73
N GLN A 250 10.14 7.89 20.30
CA GLN A 250 9.02 7.52 21.16
C GLN A 250 8.91 6.00 21.34
N ALA A 251 8.27 5.58 22.43
CA ALA A 251 8.00 4.16 22.68
C ALA A 251 7.17 3.55 21.54
N LEU A 252 7.57 2.37 21.05
CA LEU A 252 6.86 1.64 20.00
C LEU A 252 5.61 0.95 20.59
N HIS A 253 4.65 1.79 21.00
CA HIS A 253 3.36 1.38 21.56
C HIS A 253 2.25 2.27 21.02
N ALA A 254 1.10 1.66 20.65
CA ALA A 254 -0.06 2.40 20.18
C ALA A 254 -0.87 2.92 21.38
N GLY A 255 -0.68 4.17 21.76
CA GLY A 255 -1.56 4.85 22.70
C GLY A 255 -3.00 4.99 22.16
N LYS A 256 -3.94 5.40 23.02
CA LYS A 256 -5.38 5.52 22.65
C LYS A 256 -5.63 6.37 21.40
N GLY A 257 -4.88 7.47 21.20
CA GLY A 257 -5.00 8.30 19.99
C GLY A 257 -4.62 7.55 18.72
N VAL A 258 -3.55 6.77 18.74
CA VAL A 258 -3.13 5.94 17.59
C VAL A 258 -4.14 4.83 17.33
N GLN A 259 -4.71 4.22 18.38
CA GLN A 259 -5.77 3.22 18.24
C GLN A 259 -7.04 3.82 17.61
N ALA A 260 -7.42 5.04 17.97
CA ALA A 260 -8.54 5.77 17.35
C ALA A 260 -8.30 6.06 15.87
N ILE A 261 -7.06 6.44 15.49
CA ILE A 261 -6.65 6.61 14.10
C ILE A 261 -6.81 5.29 13.31
N TYR A 262 -6.41 4.16 13.91
CA TYR A 262 -6.55 2.85 13.29
C TYR A 262 -8.02 2.41 13.15
N ALA A 263 -8.84 2.65 14.17
CA ALA A 263 -10.27 2.37 14.09
C ALA A 263 -10.94 3.20 12.98
N ALA A 264 -10.59 4.48 12.86
CA ALA A 264 -11.12 5.36 11.83
C ALA A 264 -10.75 4.89 10.41
N VAL A 265 -9.49 4.54 10.14
CA VAL A 265 -9.10 4.07 8.80
C VAL A 265 -9.67 2.70 8.45
N LEU A 266 -9.83 1.81 9.42
CA LEU A 266 -10.53 0.52 9.22
C LEU A 266 -12.01 0.72 8.93
N LEU A 267 -12.67 1.64 9.65
CA LEU A 267 -14.06 2.02 9.38
C LEU A 267 -14.20 2.60 7.96
N ALA A 268 -13.28 3.48 7.56
CA ALA A 268 -13.26 4.04 6.21
C ALA A 268 -13.16 2.94 5.13
N ALA A 269 -12.27 1.96 5.33
CA ALA A 269 -12.10 0.84 4.41
C ALA A 269 -13.37 -0.04 4.35
N ALA A 270 -13.92 -0.42 5.49
CA ALA A 270 -15.15 -1.21 5.57
C ALA A 270 -16.33 -0.47 4.91
N ALA A 271 -16.58 0.78 5.29
CA ALA A 271 -17.67 1.58 4.74
C ALA A 271 -17.52 1.74 3.21
N ARG A 272 -16.30 1.92 2.69
CA ARG A 272 -16.07 2.07 1.26
C ARG A 272 -16.32 0.78 0.47
N ILE A 273 -15.98 -0.38 1.04
CA ILE A 273 -16.28 -1.69 0.44
C ILE A 273 -17.79 -1.95 0.47
N PHE A 274 -18.43 -1.75 1.63
CA PHE A 274 -19.87 -1.96 1.76
C PHE A 274 -20.69 -0.99 0.91
N ALA A 275 -20.22 0.25 0.68
CA ALA A 275 -20.88 1.18 -0.25
C ALA A 275 -20.96 0.63 -1.68
N ALA A 276 -19.99 -0.18 -2.09
CA ALA A 276 -20.01 -0.84 -3.39
C ALA A 276 -20.93 -2.08 -3.41
N LEU A 277 -20.99 -2.82 -2.29
CA LEU A 277 -21.78 -4.06 -2.18
C LEU A 277 -23.26 -3.84 -1.87
N ALA A 278 -23.61 -2.69 -1.29
CA ALA A 278 -24.97 -2.34 -0.89
C ALA A 278 -25.37 -0.97 -1.46
N PRO A 279 -25.75 -0.90 -2.75
CA PRO A 279 -26.04 0.36 -3.45
C PRO A 279 -27.11 1.22 -2.76
N GLN A 280 -28.09 0.59 -2.10
CA GLN A 280 -29.15 1.28 -1.37
C GLN A 280 -28.62 2.10 -0.17
N TRP A 281 -27.47 1.76 0.38
CA TRP A 281 -26.81 2.47 1.47
C TRP A 281 -25.62 3.30 1.00
N SER A 282 -25.31 3.32 -0.30
CA SER A 282 -24.07 3.90 -0.84
C SER A 282 -23.89 5.36 -0.43
N PHE A 283 -24.94 6.17 -0.45
CA PHE A 283 -24.86 7.58 -0.06
C PHE A 283 -24.34 7.73 1.38
N VAL A 284 -24.96 7.07 2.35
CA VAL A 284 -24.55 7.14 3.75
C VAL A 284 -23.15 6.56 3.96
N LEU A 285 -22.89 5.39 3.39
CA LEU A 285 -21.61 4.71 3.54
C LEU A 285 -20.44 5.46 2.91
N LEU A 286 -20.66 6.18 1.80
CA LEU A 286 -19.65 7.05 1.20
C LEU A 286 -19.29 8.23 2.10
N HIS A 287 -20.28 8.85 2.74
CA HIS A 287 -20.03 9.92 3.72
C HIS A 287 -19.30 9.40 4.95
N VAL A 288 -19.72 8.26 5.50
CA VAL A 288 -19.01 7.60 6.61
C VAL A 288 -17.56 7.32 6.22
N ALA A 289 -17.34 6.76 5.02
CA ALA A 289 -15.98 6.48 4.55
C ALA A 289 -15.13 7.75 4.41
N ALA A 290 -15.69 8.82 3.85
CA ALA A 290 -15.00 10.09 3.67
C ALA A 290 -14.62 10.75 5.00
N PHE A 291 -15.58 10.83 5.95
CA PHE A 291 -15.32 11.40 7.27
C PHE A 291 -14.33 10.56 8.08
N ALA A 292 -14.47 9.25 8.07
CA ALA A 292 -13.56 8.35 8.78
C ALA A 292 -12.15 8.40 8.18
N TRP A 293 -12.01 8.48 6.87
CA TRP A 293 -10.73 8.67 6.19
C TRP A 293 -10.07 10.00 6.57
N ALA A 294 -10.82 11.10 6.49
CA ALA A 294 -10.33 12.41 6.88
C ALA A 294 -9.91 12.44 8.35
N LEU A 295 -10.72 11.87 9.25
CA LEU A 295 -10.41 11.77 10.67
C LEU A 295 -9.11 10.98 10.93
N ALA A 296 -8.88 9.88 10.20
CA ALA A 296 -7.67 9.08 10.36
C ALA A 296 -6.40 9.85 9.97
N PHE A 297 -6.40 10.53 8.82
CA PHE A 297 -5.21 11.25 8.35
C PHE A 297 -5.00 12.59 9.06
N LEU A 298 -6.06 13.33 9.38
CA LEU A 298 -5.97 14.54 10.22
C LEU A 298 -5.57 14.19 11.65
N GLY A 299 -6.08 13.08 12.19
CA GLY A 299 -5.67 12.55 13.48
C GLY A 299 -4.18 12.18 13.51
N PHE A 300 -3.68 11.55 12.43
CA PHE A 300 -2.24 11.30 12.29
C PHE A 300 -1.45 12.61 12.27
N LEU A 301 -1.88 13.59 11.49
CA LEU A 301 -1.22 14.90 11.41
C LEU A 301 -1.20 15.60 12.77
N ALA A 302 -2.31 15.58 13.50
CA ALA A 302 -2.39 16.17 14.84
C ALA A 302 -1.49 15.44 15.86
N ALA A 303 -1.43 14.10 15.80
CA ALA A 303 -0.63 13.31 16.73
C ALA A 303 0.88 13.40 16.48
N PHE A 304 1.31 13.47 15.22
CA PHE A 304 2.72 13.33 14.84
C PHE A 304 3.31 14.59 14.19
N GLY A 305 2.50 15.51 13.68
CA GLY A 305 2.98 16.70 12.94
C GLY A 305 3.94 17.53 13.74
N GLY A 306 3.65 17.82 15.02
CA GLY A 306 4.54 18.58 15.88
C GLY A 306 5.89 17.89 16.15
N ALA A 307 5.91 16.58 16.26
CA ALA A 307 7.14 15.81 16.47
C ALA A 307 7.99 15.68 15.18
N LEU A 308 7.34 15.60 14.03
CA LEU A 308 8.02 15.49 12.72
C LEU A 308 8.61 16.82 12.25
N LEU A 309 8.06 17.96 12.67
CA LEU A 309 8.54 19.29 12.32
C LEU A 309 9.66 19.79 13.25
N ARG A 310 9.88 19.16 14.40
CA ARG A 310 10.95 19.58 15.33
C ARG A 310 12.30 19.03 14.88
N PRO A 311 13.39 19.83 14.99
CA PRO A 311 14.73 19.31 14.78
C PRO A 311 15.01 18.16 15.73
N ARG A 312 15.69 17.12 15.25
CA ARG A 312 16.12 16.02 16.08
C ARG A 312 17.08 16.55 17.14
N ARG A 313 16.76 16.40 18.42
CA ARG A 313 17.73 16.62 19.49
C ARG A 313 18.80 15.54 19.34
N SER A 314 20.02 16.00 19.02
CA SER A 314 21.23 15.17 18.95
C SER A 314 21.55 14.53 20.30
#